data_25dc6a5e4f4f820c29e8eb72960eda94
#
_entry.id   25dc6a5e4f4f820c29e8eb72960eda94
#
_cell.length_a   1.000
_cell.length_b   1.000
_cell.length_c   1.000
_cell.angle_alpha   90.00
_cell.angle_beta   90.00
_cell.angle_gamma   90.00
#
_symmetry.space_group_name_H-M   'P 1'
#
loop_
_entity.id
_entity.type
_entity.pdbx_description
1 polymer ?
#
loop_
_entity_poly.entity_id
_entity_poly.type
_entity_poly.pdbx_seq_one_letter_code
_entity_poly.pdbx_strand_id
1 'polypeptide(L)'
;MSSRFRLRRYRTRRDSARSVVRSSPRGVSFLPFQKSIRWGRGLAWLAGVVGVVVLQTSVVGRLQVAGASPDLVIMVLAYAAFRLRDNGVVVLGFVSGLLLDASGTSVIGLLAFAMTLVAWGATLTREQGGRGVLVNALRIMLLTLAGIAAHTVISIAFGEWSLAVWEGLRRMALIPLLNFALAVVLFPLSNRLWVPSLK
;
A
#
# COMPACT_ATOMS: atom_id res chain seq x y z
N MET A 1 -23.56 -77.32 -14.26
CA MET A 1 -23.57 -76.12 -13.42
C MET A 1 -22.11 -75.67 -13.24
N SER A 2 -21.81 -74.40 -13.61
CA SER A 2 -20.61 -73.67 -13.24
C SER A 2 -19.31 -73.91 -14.03
N SER A 3 -19.12 -73.17 -15.06
CA SER A 3 -17.77 -72.88 -15.66
C SER A 3 -17.65 -71.44 -16.15
N ARG A 4 -18.15 -70.46 -15.42
CA ARG A 4 -18.06 -69.04 -15.81
C ARG A 4 -17.24 -68.14 -14.88
N PHE A 5 -16.31 -68.70 -14.09
CA PHE A 5 -15.64 -67.87 -13.02
C PHE A 5 -14.12 -67.69 -13.20
N ARG A 6 -13.50 -68.00 -14.34
CA ARG A 6 -12.02 -67.98 -14.45
C ARG A 6 -11.42 -67.00 -15.48
N LEU A 7 -12.19 -66.13 -16.09
CA LEU A 7 -11.61 -65.25 -17.13
C LEU A 7 -11.50 -63.75 -16.72
N ARG A 8 -11.80 -63.41 -15.47
CA ARG A 8 -11.83 -62.00 -15.02
C ARG A 8 -10.54 -61.52 -14.37
N ARG A 9 -9.53 -62.40 -14.12
CA ARG A 9 -8.29 -62.04 -13.39
C ARG A 9 -7.07 -61.70 -14.25
N TYR A 10 -7.15 -61.81 -15.55
CA TYR A 10 -5.96 -61.60 -16.41
C TYR A 10 -5.96 -60.28 -17.17
N ARG A 11 -7.05 -59.48 -17.07
CA ARG A 11 -7.13 -58.25 -17.85
C ARG A 11 -6.69 -56.98 -17.09
N THR A 12 -6.52 -57.07 -15.78
CA THR A 12 -6.16 -55.90 -14.93
C THR A 12 -4.67 -55.67 -14.75
N ARG A 13 -3.82 -56.61 -15.20
CA ARG A 13 -2.36 -56.45 -15.02
C ARG A 13 -1.64 -55.84 -16.23
N ARG A 14 -2.28 -55.69 -17.38
CA ARG A 14 -1.68 -55.07 -18.57
C ARG A 14 -1.98 -53.55 -18.68
N ASP A 15 -3.01 -53.09 -18.04
CA ASP A 15 -3.36 -51.66 -18.09
C ASP A 15 -2.58 -50.82 -17.07
N SER A 16 -2.08 -51.47 -16.00
CA SER A 16 -1.22 -50.76 -15.00
C SER A 16 0.20 -50.52 -15.48
N ALA A 17 0.66 -51.23 -16.55
CA ALA A 17 2.02 -51.05 -17.09
C ALA A 17 2.09 -49.91 -18.14
N ARG A 18 0.95 -49.42 -18.63
CA ARG A 18 0.90 -48.31 -19.61
C ARG A 18 0.72 -46.92 -19.03
N SER A 19 0.40 -46.83 -17.76
CA SER A 19 0.22 -45.53 -17.08
C SER A 19 1.53 -44.96 -16.47
N VAL A 20 2.62 -45.75 -16.47
CA VAL A 20 3.89 -45.34 -15.82
C VAL A 20 4.87 -44.66 -16.78
N VAL A 21 4.57 -44.57 -18.09
CA VAL A 21 5.50 -44.01 -19.08
C VAL A 21 5.05 -42.65 -19.66
N ARG A 22 4.20 -41.92 -18.93
CA ARG A 22 3.90 -40.53 -19.30
C ARG A 22 4.05 -39.55 -18.13
N SER A 23 5.08 -39.69 -17.35
CA SER A 23 5.65 -38.56 -16.62
C SER A 23 6.57 -37.82 -17.61
N SER A 24 5.97 -37.01 -18.46
CA SER A 24 6.67 -35.95 -19.15
C SER A 24 7.49 -35.19 -18.11
N PRO A 25 8.80 -34.99 -18.28
CA PRO A 25 9.56 -34.12 -17.41
C PRO A 25 8.83 -32.77 -17.47
N ARG A 26 8.32 -32.32 -16.32
CA ARG A 26 7.87 -30.95 -16.16
C ARG A 26 9.05 -30.09 -16.58
N GLY A 27 9.05 -29.65 -17.82
CA GLY A 27 9.97 -28.65 -18.28
C GLY A 27 9.88 -27.52 -17.29
N VAL A 28 10.95 -27.30 -16.54
CA VAL A 28 11.12 -26.14 -15.70
C VAL A 28 11.06 -24.98 -16.67
N SER A 29 9.89 -24.41 -16.85
CA SER A 29 9.70 -23.21 -17.65
C SER A 29 10.41 -22.09 -16.90
N PHE A 30 11.69 -21.92 -17.18
CA PHE A 30 12.47 -20.75 -16.83
C PHE A 30 12.04 -19.52 -17.65
N LEU A 31 10.74 -19.41 -17.98
CA LEU A 31 10.25 -18.18 -18.55
C LEU A 31 9.91 -17.24 -17.38
N PRO A 32 10.79 -16.27 -17.11
CA PRO A 32 10.52 -15.30 -16.08
C PRO A 32 9.35 -14.46 -16.55
N PHE A 33 8.28 -14.49 -15.74
CA PHE A 33 7.59 -13.28 -15.39
C PHE A 33 7.09 -12.41 -16.54
N GLN A 34 6.38 -13.00 -17.52
CA GLN A 34 5.55 -12.20 -18.41
C GLN A 34 4.22 -11.87 -17.72
N LYS A 35 4.32 -11.22 -16.56
CA LYS A 35 3.21 -10.52 -15.97
C LYS A 35 3.08 -9.23 -16.75
N SER A 36 2.11 -9.16 -17.66
CA SER A 36 1.77 -7.92 -18.34
C SER A 36 1.57 -6.87 -17.27
N ILE A 37 2.59 -6.04 -17.06
CA ILE A 37 2.53 -4.88 -16.18
C ILE A 37 1.44 -4.04 -16.83
N ARG A 38 0.32 -3.87 -16.14
CA ARG A 38 -0.77 -2.99 -16.57
C ARG A 38 -0.30 -1.56 -16.35
N TRP A 39 0.60 -1.09 -17.21
CA TRP A 39 1.26 0.22 -17.15
C TRP A 39 0.27 1.38 -16.99
N GLY A 40 -0.89 1.29 -17.65
CA GLY A 40 -1.93 2.32 -17.55
C GLY A 40 -2.45 2.54 -16.13
N ARG A 41 -2.59 1.46 -15.35
CA ARG A 41 -3.04 1.60 -13.94
C ARG A 41 -1.93 2.19 -13.05
N GLY A 42 -0.68 1.80 -13.27
CA GLY A 42 0.46 2.38 -12.55
C GLY A 42 0.61 3.87 -12.82
N LEU A 43 0.53 4.27 -14.08
CA LEU A 43 0.59 5.69 -14.50
C LEU A 43 -0.58 6.50 -13.92
N ALA A 44 -1.80 5.96 -13.89
CA ALA A 44 -2.94 6.63 -13.29
C ALA A 44 -2.75 6.88 -11.78
N TRP A 45 -2.20 5.89 -11.06
CA TRP A 45 -1.87 6.07 -9.65
C TRP A 45 -0.74 7.08 -9.43
N LEU A 46 0.29 7.04 -10.27
CA LEU A 46 1.39 8.01 -10.22
C LEU A 46 0.88 9.43 -10.47
N ALA A 47 0.07 9.62 -11.51
CA ALA A 47 -0.56 10.93 -11.81
C ALA A 47 -1.46 11.40 -10.65
N GLY A 48 -2.22 10.48 -10.04
CA GLY A 48 -3.04 10.77 -8.85
C GLY A 48 -2.20 11.24 -7.67
N VAL A 49 -1.07 10.56 -7.38
CA VAL A 49 -0.16 10.95 -6.31
C VAL A 49 0.47 12.31 -6.60
N VAL A 50 0.94 12.56 -7.82
CA VAL A 50 1.47 13.89 -8.22
C VAL A 50 0.41 14.97 -8.01
N GLY A 51 -0.83 14.73 -8.44
CA GLY A 51 -1.94 15.66 -8.23
C GLY A 51 -2.21 15.96 -6.76
N VAL A 52 -2.16 14.92 -5.91
CA VAL A 52 -2.33 15.08 -4.45
C VAL A 52 -1.16 15.83 -3.82
N VAL A 53 0.08 15.58 -4.23
CA VAL A 53 1.25 16.33 -3.75
C VAL A 53 1.13 17.80 -4.13
N VAL A 54 0.75 18.11 -5.37
CA VAL A 54 0.50 19.50 -5.81
C VAL A 54 -0.62 20.14 -5.00
N LEU A 55 -1.73 19.43 -4.76
CA LEU A 55 -2.83 19.91 -3.93
C LEU A 55 -2.38 20.15 -2.48
N GLN A 56 -1.60 19.22 -1.93
CA GLN A 56 -1.03 19.31 -0.59
C GLN A 56 -0.17 20.56 -0.42
N THR A 57 0.74 20.81 -1.35
CA THR A 57 1.68 21.94 -1.27
C THR A 57 1.04 23.28 -1.62
N SER A 58 0.10 23.32 -2.59
CA SER A 58 -0.48 24.56 -3.09
C SER A 58 -1.68 25.05 -2.27
N VAL A 59 -2.52 24.14 -1.79
CA VAL A 59 -3.80 24.49 -1.14
C VAL A 59 -3.80 24.09 0.33
N VAL A 60 -3.59 22.81 0.62
CA VAL A 60 -3.74 22.25 1.97
C VAL A 60 -2.67 22.80 2.91
N GLY A 61 -1.44 22.97 2.43
CA GLY A 61 -0.35 23.60 3.20
C GLY A 61 -0.63 25.04 3.64
N ARG A 62 -1.55 25.75 2.94
CA ARG A 62 -2.02 27.10 3.32
C ARG A 62 -3.18 27.07 4.29
N LEU A 63 -3.97 26.00 4.33
CA LEU A 63 -5.09 25.81 5.24
C LEU A 63 -4.57 25.20 6.55
N GLN A 64 -4.01 26.04 7.41
CA GLN A 64 -3.49 25.61 8.68
C GLN A 64 -4.54 25.75 9.78
N VAL A 65 -4.89 24.65 10.43
CA VAL A 65 -5.71 24.61 11.64
C VAL A 65 -4.77 24.55 12.84
N ALA A 66 -4.74 25.60 13.64
CA ALA A 66 -3.82 25.74 14.79
C ALA A 66 -2.33 25.56 14.41
N GLY A 67 -1.94 25.94 13.18
CA GLY A 67 -0.56 25.81 12.67
C GLY A 67 -0.19 24.41 12.19
N ALA A 68 -1.15 23.50 12.04
CA ALA A 68 -0.98 22.20 11.41
C ALA A 68 -1.93 22.03 10.21
N SER A 69 -1.50 21.31 9.20
CA SER A 69 -2.33 20.94 8.05
C SER A 69 -2.44 19.41 7.96
N PRO A 70 -3.61 18.88 7.53
CA PRO A 70 -3.75 17.45 7.32
C PRO A 70 -2.81 16.96 6.20
N ASP A 71 -2.37 15.71 6.29
CA ASP A 71 -1.51 15.09 5.28
C ASP A 71 -2.36 14.17 4.38
N LEU A 72 -2.73 14.70 3.20
CA LEU A 72 -3.50 13.97 2.20
C LEU A 72 -2.70 12.84 1.56
N VAL A 73 -1.37 12.95 1.49
CA VAL A 73 -0.51 11.94 0.86
C VAL A 73 -0.61 10.63 1.63
N ILE A 74 -0.54 10.67 2.97
CA ILE A 74 -0.71 9.48 3.82
C ILE A 74 -2.08 8.84 3.62
N MET A 75 -3.14 9.65 3.48
CA MET A 75 -4.49 9.13 3.21
C MET A 75 -4.57 8.40 1.87
N VAL A 76 -3.96 8.96 0.83
CA VAL A 76 -3.90 8.33 -0.50
C VAL A 76 -3.06 7.05 -0.48
N LEU A 77 -1.93 7.03 0.21
CA LEU A 77 -1.12 5.83 0.39
C LEU A 77 -1.89 4.72 1.15
N ALA A 78 -2.58 5.08 2.22
CA ALA A 78 -3.43 4.16 2.97
C ALA A 78 -4.56 3.58 2.09
N TYR A 79 -5.16 4.39 1.20
CA TYR A 79 -6.16 3.95 0.24
C TYR A 79 -5.56 3.09 -0.88
N ALA A 80 -4.40 3.49 -1.42
CA ALA A 80 -3.67 2.74 -2.44
C ALA A 80 -3.31 1.33 -1.98
N ALA A 81 -3.03 1.14 -0.69
CA ALA A 81 -2.76 -0.17 -0.10
C ALA A 81 -3.91 -1.17 -0.26
N PHE A 82 -5.16 -0.73 -0.41
CA PHE A 82 -6.29 -1.61 -0.72
C PHE A 82 -6.41 -1.97 -2.21
N ARG A 83 -5.83 -1.17 -3.09
CA ARG A 83 -6.02 -1.27 -4.53
C ARG A 83 -4.81 -1.80 -5.28
N LEU A 84 -3.63 -1.59 -4.74
CA LEU A 84 -2.37 -1.97 -5.34
C LEU A 84 -1.72 -3.14 -4.59
N ARG A 85 -0.76 -3.77 -5.26
CA ARG A 85 0.14 -4.73 -4.63
C ARG A 85 1.15 -3.98 -3.76
N ASP A 86 1.69 -4.66 -2.77
CA ASP A 86 2.58 -4.10 -1.76
C ASP A 86 3.74 -3.29 -2.36
N ASN A 87 4.45 -3.86 -3.32
CA ASN A 87 5.54 -3.18 -4.01
C ASN A 87 5.10 -1.88 -4.71
N GLY A 88 3.89 -1.86 -5.28
CA GLY A 88 3.35 -0.67 -5.93
C GLY A 88 3.07 0.45 -4.94
N VAL A 89 2.56 0.14 -3.75
CA VAL A 89 2.29 1.12 -2.69
C VAL A 89 3.59 1.70 -2.15
N VAL A 90 4.59 0.84 -1.91
CA VAL A 90 5.92 1.26 -1.41
C VAL A 90 6.61 2.20 -2.40
N VAL A 91 6.56 1.88 -3.70
CA VAL A 91 7.09 2.77 -4.76
C VAL A 91 6.36 4.10 -4.78
N LEU A 92 5.02 4.10 -4.66
CA LEU A 92 4.25 5.35 -4.59
C LEU A 92 4.62 6.18 -3.35
N GLY A 93 4.84 5.53 -2.21
CA GLY A 93 5.30 6.18 -0.98
C GLY A 93 6.65 6.88 -1.18
N PHE A 94 7.61 6.17 -1.77
CA PHE A 94 8.92 6.73 -2.09
C PHE A 94 8.82 7.93 -3.05
N VAL A 95 8.09 7.79 -4.15
CA VAL A 95 7.93 8.87 -5.14
C VAL A 95 7.21 10.08 -4.55
N SER A 96 6.15 9.86 -3.76
CA SER A 96 5.42 10.97 -3.12
C SER A 96 6.30 11.73 -2.14
N GLY A 97 7.08 11.01 -1.32
CA GLY A 97 8.02 11.62 -0.40
C GLY A 97 9.13 12.38 -1.12
N LEU A 98 9.67 11.84 -2.22
CA LEU A 98 10.69 12.53 -3.02
C LEU A 98 10.15 13.82 -3.66
N LEU A 99 8.90 13.81 -4.12
CA LEU A 99 8.25 15.03 -4.64
C LEU A 99 8.03 16.08 -3.56
N LEU A 100 7.67 15.65 -2.34
CA LEU A 100 7.55 16.55 -1.20
C LEU A 100 8.91 17.11 -0.77
N ASP A 101 9.96 16.30 -0.73
CA ASP A 101 11.34 16.75 -0.47
C ASP A 101 11.78 17.79 -1.50
N ALA A 102 11.50 17.58 -2.79
CA ALA A 102 11.82 18.52 -3.86
C ALA A 102 11.05 19.85 -3.75
N SER A 103 9.94 19.86 -3.04
CA SER A 103 9.12 21.07 -2.79
C SER A 103 9.51 21.80 -1.51
N GLY A 104 10.31 21.19 -0.65
CA GLY A 104 10.72 21.68 0.66
C GLY A 104 12.15 22.21 0.69
N THR A 105 12.56 22.66 1.87
CA THR A 105 13.93 23.14 2.16
C THR A 105 14.74 22.12 2.98
N SER A 106 14.17 20.95 3.28
CA SER A 106 14.81 19.88 4.05
C SER A 106 15.76 19.04 3.21
N VAL A 107 16.54 18.19 3.88
CA VAL A 107 17.47 17.27 3.22
C VAL A 107 16.68 16.31 2.31
N ILE A 108 17.03 16.29 1.03
CA ILE A 108 16.38 15.44 0.02
C ILE A 108 16.52 13.96 0.38
N GLY A 109 15.42 13.23 0.35
CA GLY A 109 15.36 11.79 0.64
C GLY A 109 14.84 11.45 2.04
N LEU A 110 14.79 12.40 2.94
CA LEU A 110 14.38 12.20 4.33
C LEU A 110 12.88 11.89 4.43
N LEU A 111 12.06 12.69 3.75
CA LEU A 111 10.63 12.48 3.68
C LEU A 111 10.28 11.30 2.76
N ALA A 112 11.07 11.07 1.69
CA ALA A 112 10.93 9.90 0.84
C ALA A 112 11.08 8.60 1.64
N PHE A 113 12.06 8.52 2.55
CA PHE A 113 12.23 7.37 3.42
C PHE A 113 11.06 7.21 4.40
N ALA A 114 10.65 8.30 5.06
CA ALA A 114 9.52 8.27 6.00
C ALA A 114 8.23 7.82 5.32
N MET A 115 7.91 8.36 4.13
CA MET A 115 6.72 7.97 3.35
C MET A 115 6.80 6.54 2.83
N THR A 116 7.99 6.02 2.56
CA THR A 116 8.20 4.61 2.22
C THR A 116 7.83 3.69 3.39
N LEU A 117 8.24 4.03 4.60
CA LEU A 117 7.88 3.30 5.82
C LEU A 117 6.36 3.35 6.08
N VAL A 118 5.74 4.53 5.90
CA VAL A 118 4.27 4.67 6.00
C VAL A 118 3.57 3.80 4.97
N ALA A 119 4.01 3.81 3.72
CA ALA A 119 3.47 3.00 2.65
C ALA A 119 3.59 1.50 2.96
N TRP A 120 4.73 1.06 3.45
CA TRP A 120 4.94 -0.31 3.90
C TRP A 120 4.02 -0.67 5.08
N GLY A 121 3.94 0.16 6.12
CA GLY A 121 3.01 -0.01 7.23
C GLY A 121 1.54 -0.06 6.79
N ALA A 122 1.18 0.73 5.75
CA ALA A 122 -0.14 0.69 5.16
C ALA A 122 -0.45 -0.67 4.48
N THR A 123 0.55 -1.34 3.90
CA THR A 123 0.36 -2.68 3.34
C THR A 123 0.18 -3.73 4.43
N LEU A 124 0.93 -3.66 5.52
CA LEU A 124 0.83 -4.59 6.65
C LEU A 124 -0.53 -4.51 7.36
N THR A 125 -1.09 -3.31 7.45
CA THR A 125 -2.37 -3.07 8.15
C THR A 125 -3.59 -3.15 7.22
N ARG A 126 -3.43 -3.57 5.97
CA ARG A 126 -4.48 -3.66 4.94
C ARG A 126 -5.68 -4.49 5.37
N GLU A 127 -5.46 -5.66 5.97
CA GLU A 127 -6.52 -6.59 6.37
C GLU A 127 -7.46 -6.00 7.44
N GLN A 128 -6.99 -5.04 8.20
CA GLN A 128 -7.79 -4.36 9.23
C GLN A 128 -8.74 -3.31 8.63
N GLY A 129 -8.45 -2.81 7.43
CA GLY A 129 -9.17 -1.70 6.80
C GLY A 129 -10.59 -2.02 6.29
N GLY A 130 -10.99 -3.30 6.24
CA GLY A 130 -12.34 -3.71 5.88
C GLY A 130 -13.38 -3.64 7.00
N ARG A 131 -12.97 -3.30 8.22
CA ARG A 131 -13.77 -3.44 9.45
C ARG A 131 -14.62 -2.23 9.81
N GLY A 132 -14.66 -1.18 8.99
CA GLY A 132 -15.50 0.01 9.20
C GLY A 132 -14.75 1.33 9.12
N VAL A 133 -15.52 2.43 9.12
CA VAL A 133 -14.98 3.80 8.96
C VAL A 133 -14.04 4.17 10.10
N LEU A 134 -14.42 3.86 11.34
CA LEU A 134 -13.66 4.21 12.54
C LEU A 134 -12.31 3.47 12.58
N VAL A 135 -12.30 2.18 12.23
CA VAL A 135 -11.06 1.37 12.19
C VAL A 135 -10.10 1.91 11.14
N ASN A 136 -10.62 2.32 9.97
CA ASN A 136 -9.81 2.94 8.93
C ASN A 136 -9.28 4.31 9.34
N ALA A 137 -10.08 5.13 9.99
CA ALA A 137 -9.65 6.42 10.50
C ALA A 137 -8.55 6.28 11.57
N LEU A 138 -8.71 5.34 12.51
CA LEU A 138 -7.69 5.02 13.50
C LEU A 138 -6.40 4.51 12.88
N ARG A 139 -6.52 3.65 11.86
CA ARG A 139 -5.37 3.18 11.07
C ARG A 139 -4.61 4.33 10.42
N ILE A 140 -5.31 5.27 9.78
CA ILE A 140 -4.70 6.45 9.15
C ILE A 140 -4.03 7.33 10.20
N MET A 141 -4.66 7.52 11.36
CA MET A 141 -4.08 8.24 12.49
C MET A 141 -2.75 7.61 12.95
N LEU A 142 -2.73 6.29 13.13
CA LEU A 142 -1.52 5.57 13.56
C LEU A 142 -0.41 5.61 12.49
N LEU A 143 -0.76 5.47 11.20
CA LEU A 143 0.18 5.61 10.10
C LEU A 143 0.77 7.02 10.03
N THR A 144 -0.06 8.05 10.25
CA THR A 144 0.40 9.44 10.30
C THR A 144 1.36 9.65 11.47
N LEU A 145 1.01 9.14 12.65
CA LEU A 145 1.87 9.23 13.82
C LEU A 145 3.22 8.53 13.58
N ALA A 146 3.20 7.33 13.03
CA ALA A 146 4.42 6.58 12.69
C ALA A 146 5.28 7.31 11.66
N GLY A 147 4.66 7.92 10.64
CA GLY A 147 5.35 8.71 9.61
C GLY A 147 6.05 9.94 10.19
N ILE A 148 5.35 10.70 11.03
CA ILE A 148 5.92 11.87 11.72
C ILE A 148 7.05 11.45 12.66
N ALA A 149 6.84 10.38 13.43
CA ALA A 149 7.86 9.85 14.34
C ALA A 149 9.12 9.42 13.56
N ALA A 150 8.96 8.67 12.48
CA ALA A 150 10.07 8.27 11.63
C ALA A 150 10.81 9.49 11.05
N HIS A 151 10.08 10.46 10.51
CA HIS A 151 10.66 11.70 9.99
C HIS A 151 11.44 12.44 11.08
N THR A 152 10.85 12.63 12.27
CA THR A 152 11.50 13.32 13.39
C THR A 152 12.78 12.61 13.85
N VAL A 153 12.73 11.27 14.01
CA VAL A 153 13.92 10.49 14.41
C VAL A 153 15.06 10.64 13.40
N ILE A 154 14.72 10.61 12.12
CA ILE A 154 15.72 10.74 11.07
C ILE A 154 16.27 12.17 11.02
N SER A 155 15.43 13.21 11.13
CA SER A 155 15.84 14.61 11.19
C SER A 155 16.83 14.86 12.34
N ILE A 156 16.56 14.29 13.51
CA ILE A 156 17.48 14.34 14.66
C ILE A 156 18.80 13.67 14.33
N ALA A 157 18.78 12.51 13.68
CA ALA A 157 20.01 11.79 13.30
C ALA A 157 20.88 12.57 12.30
N PHE A 158 20.26 13.43 11.47
CA PHE A 158 20.96 14.33 10.54
C PHE A 158 21.32 15.71 11.15
N GLY A 159 21.13 15.89 12.46
CA GLY A 159 21.60 17.08 13.18
C GLY A 159 20.63 18.27 13.21
N GLU A 160 19.40 18.09 12.77
CA GLU A 160 18.36 19.14 12.80
C GLU A 160 17.69 19.24 14.20
N TRP A 161 18.49 19.52 15.24
CA TRP A 161 18.05 19.42 16.66
C TRP A 161 17.18 20.56 17.17
N SER A 162 17.38 21.80 16.69
CA SER A 162 16.92 22.98 17.46
C SER A 162 15.47 23.38 17.23
N LEU A 163 14.90 23.12 16.06
CA LEU A 163 13.51 23.44 15.73
C LEU A 163 12.60 22.20 15.67
N ALA A 164 13.22 21.03 15.53
CA ALA A 164 12.49 19.78 15.25
C ALA A 164 11.70 19.27 16.47
N VAL A 165 12.19 19.49 17.73
CA VAL A 165 11.60 18.85 18.90
C VAL A 165 10.24 19.47 19.28
N TRP A 166 10.14 20.78 19.41
CA TRP A 166 8.88 21.42 19.80
C TRP A 166 7.84 21.41 18.70
N GLU A 167 8.27 21.73 17.49
CA GLU A 167 7.41 21.71 16.31
C GLU A 167 7.02 20.29 15.92
N GLY A 168 7.92 19.33 16.06
CA GLY A 168 7.66 17.90 15.90
C GLY A 168 6.62 17.38 16.89
N LEU A 169 6.74 17.75 18.18
CA LEU A 169 5.78 17.34 19.21
C LEU A 169 4.37 17.89 18.94
N ARG A 170 4.28 19.15 18.51
CA ARG A 170 3.02 19.79 18.13
C ARG A 170 2.42 19.13 16.89
N ARG A 171 3.22 18.83 15.89
CA ARG A 171 2.81 18.12 14.67
C ARG A 171 2.37 16.69 14.99
N MET A 172 3.07 15.99 15.88
CA MET A 172 2.70 14.66 16.36
C MET A 172 1.32 14.59 17.01
N ALA A 173 0.85 15.67 17.63
CA ALA A 173 -0.46 15.71 18.24
C ALA A 173 -1.57 16.10 17.26
N LEU A 174 -1.35 17.16 16.48
CA LEU A 174 -2.39 17.79 15.66
C LEU A 174 -2.61 17.10 14.31
N ILE A 175 -1.55 16.75 13.59
CA ILE A 175 -1.70 16.19 12.24
C ILE A 175 -2.41 14.82 12.23
N PRO A 176 -2.08 13.86 13.12
CA PRO A 176 -2.81 12.60 13.18
C PRO A 176 -4.29 12.78 13.53
N LEU A 177 -4.61 13.75 14.40
CA LEU A 177 -5.99 14.06 14.76
C LEU A 177 -6.76 14.68 13.58
N LEU A 178 -6.14 15.60 12.84
CA LEU A 178 -6.73 16.18 11.63
C LEU A 178 -6.94 15.11 10.56
N ASN A 179 -5.97 14.21 10.35
CA ASN A 179 -6.11 13.09 9.42
C ASN A 179 -7.18 12.10 9.87
N PHE A 180 -7.33 11.85 11.17
CA PHE A 180 -8.42 11.04 11.69
C PHE A 180 -9.78 11.66 11.39
N ALA A 181 -9.97 12.94 11.71
CA ALA A 181 -11.22 13.65 11.45
C ALA A 181 -11.56 13.67 9.94
N LEU A 182 -10.57 13.96 9.12
CA LEU A 182 -10.72 13.98 7.67
C LEU A 182 -11.03 12.59 7.11
N ALA A 183 -10.42 11.54 7.65
CA ALA A 183 -10.68 10.15 7.25
C ALA A 183 -12.11 9.70 7.57
N VAL A 184 -12.65 10.11 8.73
CA VAL A 184 -14.05 9.82 9.09
C VAL A 184 -15.02 10.42 8.08
N VAL A 185 -14.72 11.60 7.54
CA VAL A 185 -15.57 12.29 6.55
C VAL A 185 -15.36 11.73 5.14
N LEU A 186 -14.11 11.56 4.71
CA LEU A 186 -13.79 11.18 3.32
C LEU A 186 -14.00 9.69 3.04
N PHE A 187 -13.86 8.82 4.03
CA PHE A 187 -13.96 7.38 3.80
C PHE A 187 -15.36 6.93 3.35
N PRO A 188 -16.48 7.37 3.98
CA PRO A 188 -17.82 7.04 3.49
C PRO A 188 -18.11 7.66 2.12
N LEU A 189 -17.55 8.85 1.85
CA LEU A 189 -17.71 9.53 0.56
C LEU A 189 -17.00 8.76 -0.57
N SER A 190 -15.78 8.29 -0.32
CA SER A 190 -15.02 7.49 -1.29
C SER A 190 -15.71 6.16 -1.63
N ASN A 191 -16.35 5.52 -0.65
CA ASN A 191 -17.14 4.31 -0.89
C ASN A 191 -18.41 4.56 -1.73
N ARG A 192 -19.01 5.74 -1.63
CA ARG A 192 -20.18 6.11 -2.45
C ARG A 192 -19.81 6.47 -3.89
N LEU A 193 -18.67 7.13 -4.08
CA LEU A 193 -18.26 7.65 -5.39
C LEU A 193 -17.51 6.59 -6.24
N TRP A 194 -16.97 5.55 -5.61
CA TRP A 194 -16.05 4.63 -6.27
C TRP A 194 -16.42 3.15 -6.10
N VAL A 195 -17.69 2.81 -6.15
CA VAL A 195 -18.15 1.44 -6.40
C VAL A 195 -18.55 1.30 -7.86
N PRO A 196 -17.60 1.02 -8.77
CA PRO A 196 -17.93 0.20 -9.92
C PRO A 196 -17.86 -1.23 -9.40
N SER A 197 -19.02 -1.85 -9.26
CA SER A 197 -19.16 -3.27 -9.08
C SER A 197 -18.35 -4.01 -10.15
N LEU A 198 -17.17 -4.47 -9.79
CA LEU A 198 -16.49 -5.52 -10.53
C LEU A 198 -17.03 -6.85 -10.03
N LYS A 199 -18.20 -7.23 -10.56
CA LYS A 199 -18.60 -8.63 -10.69
C LYS A 199 -17.75 -9.29 -11.78
#